data_3fd3aeb87d93f35e308a3222637b6fdf
#
_entry.id   3fd3aeb87d93f35e308a3222637b6fdf
#
_cell.length_a   1.000
_cell.length_b   1.000
_cell.length_c   1.000
_cell.angle_alpha   90.00
_cell.angle_beta   90.00
_cell.angle_gamma   90.00
#
_symmetry.space_group_name_H-M   'P 1'
#
loop_
_entity.id
_entity.type
_entity.pdbx_description
1 polymer ?
#
loop_
_entity_poly.entity_id
_entity_poly.type
_entity_poly.pdbx_seq_one_letter_code
_entity_poly.pdbx_strand_id
1 'polypeptide(L)'
;MRTYPALASLQAAMLMIISTGVLAAEHESIGTFDFPTSGSPQAQVHFELGVGYLHSFGFIQAQREFKLAQEIEPDFAMAYWGETFTYNHPFIGEWDAQSPMDTLNRLGATSEERLSKAPTEREKGFLRAAEAYAFTPGTVGKRRTAWMNAMQEVYADFGDDDE
;
A
#
# COMPACT_ATOMS: atom_id res chain seq x y z
N MET A 1 -12.67 -52.03 64.85
CA MET A 1 -12.01 -51.83 63.52
C MET A 1 -12.97 -51.06 62.62
N ARG A 2 -12.72 -49.79 62.42
CA ARG A 2 -13.53 -48.93 61.51
C ARG A 2 -12.67 -48.57 60.31
N THR A 3 -13.07 -49.06 59.13
CA THR A 3 -12.46 -48.76 57.86
C THR A 3 -13.05 -47.46 57.32
N TYR A 4 -12.21 -46.49 57.02
CA TYR A 4 -12.57 -45.24 56.33
C TYR A 4 -12.40 -45.43 54.84
N PRO A 5 -13.36 -45.01 53.99
CA PRO A 5 -13.16 -45.02 52.54
C PRO A 5 -12.37 -43.81 52.11
N ALA A 6 -11.49 -44.05 51.13
CA ALA A 6 -10.65 -43.04 50.47
C ALA A 6 -11.49 -42.05 49.69
N LEU A 7 -11.26 -40.76 49.91
CA LEU A 7 -11.76 -39.66 49.11
C LEU A 7 -10.94 -39.55 47.79
N ALA A 8 -11.58 -39.91 46.70
CA ALA A 8 -11.03 -39.62 45.37
C ALA A 8 -11.22 -38.14 45.04
N SER A 9 -10.12 -37.39 44.97
CA SER A 9 -10.10 -36.01 44.51
C SER A 9 -10.28 -35.95 43.00
N LEU A 10 -11.45 -35.46 42.53
CA LEU A 10 -11.66 -35.06 41.16
C LEU A 10 -10.95 -33.72 40.89
N GLN A 11 -9.83 -33.75 40.19
CA GLN A 11 -9.24 -32.56 39.62
C GLN A 11 -9.97 -32.24 38.32
N ALA A 12 -10.86 -31.25 38.34
CA ALA A 12 -11.45 -30.66 37.16
C ALA A 12 -10.42 -29.79 36.47
N ALA A 13 -9.84 -30.28 35.38
CA ALA A 13 -9.02 -29.48 34.48
C ALA A 13 -9.94 -28.50 33.72
N MET A 14 -9.92 -27.24 34.16
CA MET A 14 -10.61 -26.13 33.47
C MET A 14 -9.78 -25.74 32.26
N LEU A 15 -10.19 -26.23 31.08
CA LEU A 15 -9.61 -25.84 29.78
C LEU A 15 -10.02 -24.40 29.48
N MET A 16 -9.13 -23.44 29.73
CA MET A 16 -9.28 -22.06 29.26
C MET A 16 -9.10 -22.03 27.74
N ILE A 17 -10.20 -21.99 27.01
CA ILE A 17 -10.19 -21.65 25.59
C ILE A 17 -9.98 -20.14 25.52
N ILE A 18 -8.73 -19.75 25.28
CA ILE A 18 -8.40 -18.38 24.89
C ILE A 18 -8.86 -18.24 23.43
N SER A 19 -10.11 -17.76 23.25
CA SER A 19 -10.52 -17.30 21.93
C SER A 19 -9.73 -16.03 21.64
N THR A 20 -8.69 -16.16 20.83
CA THR A 20 -8.07 -15.02 20.17
C THR A 20 -9.07 -14.48 19.19
N GLY A 21 -9.94 -13.58 19.66
CA GLY A 21 -10.72 -12.74 18.77
C GLY A 21 -9.73 -11.90 17.96
N VAL A 22 -9.53 -12.27 16.71
CA VAL A 22 -8.98 -11.38 15.73
C VAL A 22 -9.96 -10.20 15.67
N LEU A 23 -9.60 -9.09 16.30
CA LEU A 23 -10.23 -7.81 16.02
C LEU A 23 -9.94 -7.52 14.55
N ALA A 24 -10.84 -7.96 13.66
CA ALA A 24 -10.94 -7.39 12.34
C ALA A 24 -11.21 -5.90 12.60
N ALA A 25 -10.20 -5.06 12.35
CA ALA A 25 -10.42 -3.63 12.28
C ALA A 25 -11.54 -3.45 11.25
N GLU A 26 -12.68 -2.89 11.69
CA GLU A 26 -13.73 -2.47 10.78
C GLU A 26 -13.10 -1.39 9.91
N HIS A 27 -12.59 -1.78 8.75
CA HIS A 27 -12.24 -0.82 7.71
C HIS A 27 -13.57 -0.26 7.24
N GLU A 28 -13.77 1.05 7.41
CA GLU A 28 -14.87 1.74 6.75
C GLU A 28 -14.86 1.30 5.29
N SER A 29 -15.98 0.78 4.81
CA SER A 29 -16.07 0.23 3.45
C SER A 29 -15.88 1.38 2.45
N ILE A 30 -14.68 1.51 1.91
CA ILE A 30 -14.36 2.47 0.84
C ILE A 30 -14.66 1.92 -0.56
N GLY A 31 -15.32 0.75 -0.63
CA GLY A 31 -15.56 0.02 -1.88
C GLY A 31 -14.55 -1.10 -2.11
N THR A 32 -14.68 -1.75 -3.25
CA THR A 32 -13.74 -2.78 -3.71
C THR A 32 -13.01 -2.22 -4.91
N PHE A 33 -11.70 -2.32 -4.90
CA PHE A 33 -10.83 -1.91 -6.00
C PHE A 33 -10.14 -3.17 -6.53
N ASP A 34 -10.13 -3.31 -7.85
CA ASP A 34 -9.44 -4.40 -8.55
C ASP A 34 -8.26 -3.79 -9.30
N PHE A 35 -7.15 -3.68 -8.59
CA PHE A 35 -5.89 -3.18 -9.17
C PHE A 35 -4.81 -4.24 -8.96
N PRO A 36 -4.77 -5.29 -9.81
CA PRO A 36 -3.83 -6.40 -9.65
C PRO A 36 -2.40 -5.93 -9.86
N THR A 37 -1.53 -6.33 -8.95
CA THR A 37 -0.09 -6.05 -8.99
C THR A 37 0.71 -7.31 -8.67
N SER A 38 2.04 -7.19 -8.71
CA SER A 38 2.95 -8.27 -8.34
C SER A 38 3.16 -8.45 -6.85
N GLY A 39 2.52 -7.62 -6.00
CA GLY A 39 2.64 -7.72 -4.56
C GLY A 39 2.15 -9.04 -3.99
N SER A 40 2.74 -9.47 -2.88
CA SER A 40 2.25 -10.63 -2.13
C SER A 40 0.79 -10.44 -1.72
N PRO A 41 0.00 -11.52 -1.52
CA PRO A 41 -1.40 -11.38 -1.15
C PRO A 41 -1.64 -10.50 0.08
N GLN A 42 -0.72 -10.50 1.05
CA GLN A 42 -0.81 -9.67 2.25
C GLN A 42 -0.53 -8.19 1.95
N ALA A 43 0.49 -7.90 1.14
CA ALA A 43 0.82 -6.52 0.74
C ALA A 43 -0.25 -5.95 -0.20
N GLN A 44 -0.81 -6.76 -1.09
CA GLN A 44 -1.86 -6.39 -2.03
C GLN A 44 -3.11 -5.86 -1.32
N VAL A 45 -3.55 -6.48 -0.21
CA VAL A 45 -4.70 -6.00 0.58
C VAL A 45 -4.49 -4.54 1.03
N HIS A 46 -3.32 -4.22 1.57
CA HIS A 46 -3.01 -2.86 2.01
C HIS A 46 -2.83 -1.91 0.82
N PHE A 47 -2.27 -2.39 -0.28
CA PHE A 47 -2.16 -1.60 -1.51
C PHE A 47 -3.54 -1.18 -2.03
N GLU A 48 -4.49 -2.10 -2.18
CA GLU A 48 -5.84 -1.81 -2.66
C GLU A 48 -6.62 -0.88 -1.72
N LEU A 49 -6.47 -1.06 -0.40
CA LEU A 49 -7.02 -0.11 0.58
C LEU A 49 -6.41 1.28 0.40
N GLY A 50 -5.10 1.37 0.18
CA GLY A 50 -4.40 2.61 -0.10
C GLY A 50 -4.93 3.30 -1.36
N VAL A 51 -5.14 2.55 -2.45
CA VAL A 51 -5.75 3.05 -3.69
C VAL A 51 -7.16 3.58 -3.43
N GLY A 52 -8.00 2.80 -2.74
CA GLY A 52 -9.36 3.19 -2.40
C GLY A 52 -9.42 4.49 -1.60
N TYR A 53 -8.59 4.63 -0.56
CA TYR A 53 -8.48 5.87 0.19
C TYR A 53 -7.97 7.04 -0.65
N LEU A 54 -6.98 6.81 -1.52
CA LEU A 54 -6.43 7.85 -2.41
C LEU A 54 -7.52 8.40 -3.34
N HIS A 55 -8.33 7.53 -3.95
CA HIS A 55 -9.46 7.91 -4.81
C HIS A 55 -10.60 8.60 -4.03
N SER A 56 -10.71 8.32 -2.74
CA SER A 56 -11.68 8.95 -1.84
C SER A 56 -11.12 10.19 -1.11
N PHE A 57 -9.96 10.70 -1.54
CA PHE A 57 -9.25 11.85 -0.94
C PHE A 57 -8.83 11.65 0.52
N GLY A 58 -8.81 10.41 1.00
CA GLY A 58 -8.31 10.02 2.31
C GLY A 58 -6.78 9.90 2.34
N PHE A 59 -6.06 10.99 2.03
CA PHE A 59 -4.60 10.96 1.82
C PHE A 59 -3.81 10.40 3.00
N ILE A 60 -4.22 10.71 4.24
CA ILE A 60 -3.55 10.20 5.45
C ILE A 60 -3.74 8.69 5.60
N GLN A 61 -4.96 8.21 5.38
CA GLN A 61 -5.28 6.80 5.43
C GLN A 61 -4.57 6.04 4.29
N ALA A 62 -4.62 6.59 3.07
CA ALA A 62 -3.91 6.03 1.92
C ALA A 62 -2.40 5.87 2.21
N GLN A 63 -1.76 6.92 2.72
CA GLN A 63 -0.33 6.89 3.07
C GLN A 63 -0.01 5.80 4.08
N ARG A 64 -0.86 5.64 5.10
CA ARG A 64 -0.70 4.60 6.11
C ARG A 64 -0.77 3.21 5.49
N GLU A 65 -1.76 2.95 4.65
CA GLU A 65 -1.95 1.65 4.02
C GLU A 65 -0.80 1.31 3.05
N PHE A 66 -0.34 2.26 2.23
CA PHE A 66 0.83 2.05 1.38
C PHE A 66 2.11 1.77 2.19
N LYS A 67 2.30 2.42 3.34
CA LYS A 67 3.44 2.13 4.23
C LYS A 67 3.34 0.75 4.86
N LEU A 68 2.14 0.29 5.25
CA LEU A 68 1.95 -1.09 5.72
C LEU A 68 2.29 -2.11 4.62
N ALA A 69 1.89 -1.85 3.37
CA ALA A 69 2.29 -2.69 2.24
C ALA A 69 3.83 -2.76 2.08
N GLN A 70 4.52 -1.62 2.23
CA GLN A 70 6.00 -1.55 2.19
C GLN A 70 6.65 -2.28 3.38
N GLU A 71 6.06 -2.23 4.57
CA GLU A 71 6.55 -2.97 5.75
C GLU A 71 6.44 -4.48 5.56
N ILE A 72 5.35 -4.94 4.92
CA ILE A 72 5.13 -6.36 4.61
C ILE A 72 6.08 -6.82 3.51
N GLU A 73 6.26 -6.01 2.47
CA GLU A 73 7.07 -6.33 1.30
C GLU A 73 7.90 -5.11 0.88
N PRO A 74 9.14 -4.99 1.41
CA PRO A 74 9.98 -3.79 1.19
C PRO A 74 10.35 -3.50 -0.27
N ASP A 75 10.28 -4.48 -1.15
CA ASP A 75 10.56 -4.31 -2.58
C ASP A 75 9.28 -4.16 -3.44
N PHE A 76 8.11 -4.05 -2.82
CA PHE A 76 6.85 -3.88 -3.54
C PHE A 76 6.73 -2.48 -4.16
N ALA A 77 7.20 -2.33 -5.39
CA ALA A 77 7.32 -1.04 -6.09
C ALA A 77 6.02 -0.23 -6.15
N MET A 78 4.86 -0.90 -6.34
CA MET A 78 3.57 -0.23 -6.46
C MET A 78 3.11 0.43 -5.15
N ALA A 79 3.52 -0.07 -3.99
CA ALA A 79 3.25 0.59 -2.72
C ALA A 79 3.98 1.94 -2.60
N TYR A 80 5.17 2.07 -3.15
CA TYR A 80 5.89 3.35 -3.22
C TYR A 80 5.31 4.29 -4.28
N TRP A 81 4.86 3.74 -5.42
CA TRP A 81 4.08 4.49 -6.40
C TRP A 81 2.86 5.15 -5.73
N GLY A 82 2.05 4.39 -5.02
CA GLY A 82 0.85 4.88 -4.34
C GLY A 82 1.16 5.94 -3.29
N GLU A 83 2.14 5.69 -2.40
CA GLU A 83 2.55 6.66 -1.38
C GLU A 83 3.00 7.99 -2.01
N THR A 84 3.70 7.96 -3.16
CA THR A 84 4.18 9.16 -3.86
C THR A 84 3.06 10.18 -4.10
N PHE A 85 1.85 9.73 -4.39
CA PHE A 85 0.72 10.61 -4.70
C PHE A 85 -0.08 11.06 -3.47
N THR A 86 0.18 10.51 -2.29
CA THR A 86 -0.48 10.93 -1.05
C THR A 86 -0.04 12.32 -0.56
N TYR A 87 1.04 12.87 -1.12
CA TYR A 87 1.58 14.20 -0.78
C TYR A 87 1.08 15.32 -1.69
N ASN A 88 0.14 15.03 -2.58
CA ASN A 88 -0.41 15.99 -3.52
C ASN A 88 -1.91 16.20 -3.23
N HIS A 89 -2.24 17.29 -2.57
CA HIS A 89 -3.60 17.63 -2.15
C HIS A 89 -4.20 18.72 -3.07
N PRO A 90 -4.73 18.35 -4.24
CA PRO A 90 -5.09 19.32 -5.27
C PRO A 90 -6.21 20.28 -4.88
N PHE A 91 -7.14 19.87 -4.00
CA PHE A 91 -8.30 20.67 -3.61
C PHE A 91 -7.97 21.79 -2.63
N ILE A 92 -6.96 21.62 -1.80
CA ILE A 92 -6.54 22.63 -0.83
C ILE A 92 -5.25 23.35 -1.27
N GLY A 93 -4.74 23.03 -2.45
CA GLY A 93 -3.54 23.65 -3.00
C GLY A 93 -2.24 23.28 -2.27
N GLU A 94 -2.28 22.30 -1.39
CA GLU A 94 -1.09 21.78 -0.73
C GLU A 94 -0.40 20.75 -1.60
N TRP A 95 0.91 20.85 -1.67
CA TRP A 95 1.76 19.88 -2.34
C TRP A 95 3.15 19.90 -1.73
N ASP A 96 3.76 18.73 -1.65
CA ASP A 96 5.11 18.54 -1.16
C ASP A 96 6.01 18.12 -2.32
N ALA A 97 7.11 18.82 -2.51
CA ALA A 97 8.07 18.51 -3.57
C ALA A 97 9.10 17.47 -3.13
N GLN A 98 9.36 17.35 -1.84
CA GLN A 98 10.43 16.53 -1.30
C GLN A 98 9.96 15.12 -0.96
N SER A 99 8.83 14.97 -0.28
CA SER A 99 8.35 13.67 0.16
C SER A 99 8.13 12.64 -0.96
N PRO A 100 7.62 13.01 -2.16
CA PRO A 100 7.60 12.10 -3.30
C PRO A 100 8.97 11.56 -3.69
N MET A 101 10.00 12.42 -3.72
CA MET A 101 11.38 12.01 -4.04
C MET A 101 11.95 11.11 -2.95
N ASP A 102 11.75 11.46 -1.67
CA ASP A 102 12.21 10.65 -0.53
C ASP A 102 11.56 9.28 -0.51
N THR A 103 10.26 9.21 -0.85
CA THR A 103 9.53 7.95 -0.98
C THR A 103 10.18 7.05 -2.02
N LEU A 104 10.38 7.53 -3.23
CA LEU A 104 10.98 6.74 -4.30
C LEU A 104 12.46 6.40 -4.02
N ASN A 105 13.20 7.28 -3.35
CA ASN A 105 14.58 7.00 -2.94
C ASN A 105 14.69 5.90 -1.88
N ARG A 106 13.64 5.65 -1.08
CA ARG A 106 13.61 4.48 -0.19
C ARG A 106 13.47 3.17 -0.95
N LEU A 107 12.79 3.18 -2.09
CA LEU A 107 12.69 2.00 -2.97
C LEU A 107 14.04 1.72 -3.66
N GLY A 108 14.73 2.76 -4.13
CA GLY A 108 16.03 2.65 -4.77
C GLY A 108 16.62 4.02 -5.10
N ALA A 109 17.94 4.16 -5.01
CA ALA A 109 18.62 5.43 -5.23
C ALA A 109 18.61 5.88 -6.70
N THR A 110 18.53 4.92 -7.62
CA THR A 110 18.51 5.16 -9.07
C THR A 110 17.22 4.66 -9.70
N SER A 111 16.86 5.18 -10.88
CA SER A 111 15.71 4.68 -11.65
C SER A 111 15.88 3.20 -12.01
N GLU A 112 17.09 2.77 -12.36
CA GLU A 112 17.38 1.37 -12.67
C GLU A 112 17.10 0.46 -11.46
N GLU A 113 17.57 0.84 -10.27
CA GLU A 113 17.31 0.08 -9.04
C GLU A 113 15.80 0.00 -8.75
N ARG A 114 15.07 1.10 -8.87
CA ARG A 114 13.63 1.12 -8.63
C ARG A 114 12.87 0.27 -9.63
N LEU A 115 13.15 0.41 -10.93
CA LEU A 115 12.49 -0.34 -12.00
C LEU A 115 12.80 -1.83 -11.94
N SER A 116 13.97 -2.24 -11.40
CA SER A 116 14.31 -3.65 -11.21
C SER A 116 13.40 -4.36 -10.21
N LYS A 117 12.70 -3.60 -9.33
CA LYS A 117 11.76 -4.09 -8.32
C LYS A 117 10.31 -4.16 -8.83
N ALA A 118 10.04 -3.66 -10.03
CA ALA A 118 8.75 -3.78 -10.71
C ALA A 118 8.83 -4.93 -11.74
N PRO A 119 8.22 -6.10 -11.49
CA PRO A 119 8.40 -7.28 -12.33
C PRO A 119 7.74 -7.18 -13.70
N THR A 120 6.65 -6.40 -13.83
CA THR A 120 5.88 -6.27 -15.06
C THR A 120 6.17 -4.95 -15.76
N GLU A 121 6.04 -4.92 -17.10
CA GLU A 121 6.19 -3.66 -17.84
C GLU A 121 5.08 -2.66 -17.50
N ARG A 122 3.88 -3.12 -17.14
CA ARG A 122 2.79 -2.27 -16.63
C ARG A 122 3.22 -1.54 -15.36
N GLU A 123 3.70 -2.25 -14.35
CA GLU A 123 4.16 -1.65 -13.10
C GLU A 123 5.37 -0.73 -13.29
N LYS A 124 6.29 -1.08 -14.20
CA LYS A 124 7.39 -0.19 -14.59
C LYS A 124 6.86 1.11 -15.22
N GLY A 125 5.81 1.04 -16.02
CA GLY A 125 5.16 2.20 -16.60
C GLY A 125 4.60 3.13 -15.52
N PHE A 126 3.83 2.61 -14.58
CA PHE A 126 3.32 3.37 -13.43
C PHE A 126 4.45 3.98 -12.59
N LEU A 127 5.52 3.21 -12.34
CA LEU A 127 6.67 3.70 -11.57
C LEU A 127 7.42 4.81 -12.30
N ARG A 128 7.62 4.72 -13.63
CA ARG A 128 8.20 5.80 -14.44
C ARG A 128 7.34 7.08 -14.37
N ALA A 129 6.01 6.93 -14.35
CA ALA A 129 5.12 8.07 -14.18
C ALA A 129 5.27 8.73 -12.81
N ALA A 130 5.40 7.94 -11.73
CA ALA A 130 5.71 8.47 -10.40
C ALA A 130 7.08 9.16 -10.36
N GLU A 131 8.10 8.60 -11.01
CA GLU A 131 9.42 9.24 -11.15
C GLU A 131 9.33 10.56 -11.91
N ALA A 132 8.58 10.60 -13.00
CA ALA A 132 8.36 11.83 -13.76
C ALA A 132 7.69 12.91 -12.90
N TYR A 133 6.73 12.53 -12.06
CA TYR A 133 6.15 13.45 -11.08
C TYR A 133 7.16 13.90 -10.02
N ALA A 134 7.86 12.98 -9.41
CA ALA A 134 8.73 13.27 -8.27
C ALA A 134 9.99 14.07 -8.65
N PHE A 135 10.65 13.69 -9.74
CA PHE A 135 11.98 14.19 -10.07
C PHE A 135 12.02 15.30 -11.14
N THR A 136 10.88 15.63 -11.78
CA THR A 136 10.85 16.77 -12.73
C THR A 136 11.06 18.09 -11.97
N PRO A 137 12.09 18.87 -12.31
CA PRO A 137 12.37 20.13 -11.64
C PRO A 137 11.35 21.21 -11.97
N GLY A 138 11.08 22.08 -11.01
CA GLY A 138 10.27 23.27 -11.21
C GLY A 138 8.91 23.22 -10.50
N THR A 139 7.88 23.82 -11.10
CA THR A 139 6.56 23.97 -10.48
C THR A 139 5.79 22.67 -10.45
N VAL A 140 4.80 22.59 -9.55
CA VAL A 140 3.86 21.45 -9.50
C VAL A 140 3.14 21.22 -10.84
N GLY A 141 2.85 22.29 -11.59
CA GLY A 141 2.27 22.19 -12.94
C GLY A 141 3.17 21.43 -13.89
N LYS A 142 4.49 21.70 -13.90
CA LYS A 142 5.44 20.95 -14.72
C LYS A 142 5.51 19.48 -14.32
N ARG A 143 5.52 19.18 -13.03
CA ARG A 143 5.52 17.80 -12.51
C ARG A 143 4.27 17.04 -12.92
N ARG A 144 3.09 17.65 -12.82
CA ARG A 144 1.82 17.07 -13.26
C ARG A 144 1.79 16.83 -14.77
N THR A 145 2.34 17.75 -15.58
CA THR A 145 2.46 17.55 -17.03
C THR A 145 3.38 16.37 -17.35
N ALA A 146 4.53 16.27 -16.68
CA ALA A 146 5.45 15.16 -16.87
C ALA A 146 4.79 13.81 -16.50
N TRP A 147 4.09 13.76 -15.36
CA TRP A 147 3.31 12.59 -14.97
C TRP A 147 2.22 12.24 -15.99
N MET A 148 1.43 13.22 -16.43
CA MET A 148 0.37 13.01 -17.42
C MET A 148 0.93 12.42 -18.72
N ASN A 149 2.06 12.94 -19.22
CA ASN A 149 2.68 12.42 -20.45
C ASN A 149 3.14 10.96 -20.26
N ALA A 150 3.75 10.62 -19.12
CA ALA A 150 4.15 9.26 -18.82
C ALA A 150 2.93 8.32 -18.68
N MET A 151 1.84 8.79 -18.07
CA MET A 151 0.59 8.00 -18.00
C MET A 151 -0.07 7.79 -19.36
N GLN A 152 0.10 8.72 -20.32
CA GLN A 152 -0.36 8.50 -21.69
C GLN A 152 0.37 7.34 -22.38
N GLU A 153 1.66 7.14 -22.07
CA GLU A 153 2.42 5.97 -22.53
C GLU A 153 1.87 4.68 -21.92
N VAL A 154 1.61 4.68 -20.60
CA VAL A 154 0.99 3.54 -19.91
C VAL A 154 -0.37 3.21 -20.54
N TYR A 155 -1.20 4.22 -20.77
CA TYR A 155 -2.51 4.03 -21.41
C TYR A 155 -2.41 3.50 -22.85
N ALA A 156 -1.41 3.94 -23.63
CA ALA A 156 -1.21 3.45 -24.98
C ALA A 156 -0.82 1.96 -25.03
N ASP A 157 -0.07 1.49 -24.03
CA ASP A 157 0.44 0.12 -23.96
C ASP A 157 -0.53 -0.84 -23.24
N PHE A 158 -1.32 -0.31 -22.29
CA PHE A 158 -2.17 -1.08 -21.38
C PHE A 158 -3.58 -0.49 -21.22
N GLY A 159 -4.06 0.24 -22.22
CA GLY A 159 -5.30 1.04 -22.16
C GLY A 159 -6.62 0.25 -22.11
N ASP A 160 -6.57 -1.08 -22.14
CA ASP A 160 -7.70 -1.96 -21.83
C ASP A 160 -7.85 -2.18 -20.32
N ASP A 161 -6.95 -1.60 -19.51
CA ASP A 161 -6.94 -1.60 -18.05
C ASP A 161 -7.82 -0.44 -17.55
N ASP A 162 -8.79 -0.71 -16.71
CA ASP A 162 -9.75 0.29 -16.18
C ASP A 162 -9.12 1.24 -15.12
N GLU A 163 -7.79 1.16 -14.88
CA GLU A 163 -7.04 1.90 -13.85
C GLU A 163 -6.38 3.20 -14.36
#